data_02132f1a04d6746c77aa650d60499775
#
_entry.id   02132f1a04d6746c77aa650d60499775
#
_cell.length_a   1.000
_cell.length_b   1.000
_cell.length_c   1.000
_cell.angle_alpha   90.00
_cell.angle_beta   90.00
_cell.angle_gamma   90.00
#
_symmetry.space_group_name_H-M   'P 1'
#
loop_
_entity.id
_entity.type
_entity.pdbx_description
1 polymer ?
#
loop_
_entity_poly.entity_id
_entity_poly.type
_entity_poly.pdbx_seq_one_letter_code
_entity_poly.pdbx_strand_id
1 'polypeptide(L)'
;VVHILGTDYAIVLGPAFSVPVTSEIIRTYMHENAIALEYQEAVAEFLCTIPRITYQQFSRHLALIHLCLNQKEISVQDLFQQDNEHVRKREEQNVNEIANNIENNNLHDSYYFEQELYQAVKEGNPVKLDHFLNTNKFQSIEGKMANTPLRHAKNLFIATTTKVGMLGAIPGGLDIEKTYQLMDLYIQECERLQTISDVKSLQYSMIQDFCHHTA
;
A
#
# COMPACT_ATOMS: atom_id res chain seq x y z
N VAL A 1 22.40 -3.55 10.81
CA VAL A 1 23.65 -4.08 11.35
C VAL A 1 24.77 -3.89 10.32
N VAL A 2 25.94 -3.38 10.74
CA VAL A 2 27.13 -3.26 9.90
C VAL A 2 28.21 -4.19 10.44
N HIS A 3 28.59 -5.18 9.66
CA HIS A 3 29.69 -6.10 10.02
C HIS A 3 31.04 -5.46 9.74
N ILE A 4 32.01 -5.68 10.62
CA ILE A 4 33.38 -5.23 10.44
C ILE A 4 34.12 -6.37 9.71
N LEU A 5 34.51 -6.12 8.47
CA LEU A 5 35.16 -7.14 7.63
C LEU A 5 36.49 -7.64 8.26
N GLY A 6 36.68 -8.96 8.22
CA GLY A 6 37.86 -9.61 8.81
C GLY A 6 37.78 -9.82 10.33
N THR A 7 36.65 -9.56 10.96
CA THR A 7 36.38 -9.79 12.40
C THR A 7 35.01 -10.43 12.62
N ASP A 8 34.77 -10.93 13.85
CA ASP A 8 33.46 -11.40 14.28
C ASP A 8 32.58 -10.29 14.90
N TYR A 9 33.00 -9.04 14.79
CA TYR A 9 32.26 -7.91 15.36
C TYR A 9 31.30 -7.27 14.37
N ALA A 10 30.20 -6.75 14.91
CA ALA A 10 29.22 -5.97 14.16
C ALA A 10 28.74 -4.78 15.00
N ILE A 11 28.42 -3.69 14.33
CA ILE A 11 27.79 -2.50 14.94
C ILE A 11 26.30 -2.55 14.62
N VAL A 12 25.46 -2.44 15.67
CA VAL A 12 24.02 -2.32 15.56
C VAL A 12 23.66 -0.83 15.65
N LEU A 13 22.94 -0.33 14.65
CA LEU A 13 22.41 1.03 14.64
C LEU A 13 20.90 0.98 14.90
N GLY A 14 20.44 1.91 15.72
CA GLY A 14 19.04 2.04 16.06
C GLY A 14 18.85 2.18 17.58
N PRO A 15 17.61 2.28 18.04
CA PRO A 15 16.37 2.32 17.24
C PRO A 15 16.16 3.64 16.51
N ALA A 16 15.29 3.63 15.48
CA ALA A 16 14.80 4.82 14.78
C ALA A 16 13.38 4.55 14.26
N PHE A 17 12.54 5.59 14.22
CA PHE A 17 11.22 5.51 13.61
C PHE A 17 11.23 6.08 12.20
N SER A 18 10.55 5.43 11.26
CA SER A 18 10.33 5.97 9.91
C SER A 18 9.02 6.78 9.81
N VAL A 19 8.13 6.61 10.78
CA VAL A 19 6.81 7.28 10.88
C VAL A 19 6.70 8.00 12.23
N PRO A 20 5.79 9.00 12.35
CA PRO A 20 5.52 9.64 13.64
C PRO A 20 5.05 8.63 14.69
N VAL A 21 5.44 8.83 15.94
CA VAL A 21 4.91 8.05 17.07
C VAL A 21 3.48 8.48 17.33
N THR A 22 2.53 7.57 17.11
CA THR A 22 1.10 7.77 17.33
C THR A 22 0.64 7.05 18.60
N SER A 23 -0.53 7.40 19.09
CA SER A 23 -1.17 6.72 20.23
C SER A 23 -1.37 5.22 19.96
N GLU A 24 -1.55 4.84 18.70
CA GLU A 24 -1.68 3.45 18.28
C GLU A 24 -0.35 2.69 18.42
N ILE A 25 0.76 3.29 17.97
CA ILE A 25 2.10 2.72 18.13
C ILE A 25 2.42 2.52 19.60
N ILE A 26 2.09 3.51 20.46
CA ILE A 26 2.30 3.41 21.91
C ILE A 26 1.51 2.24 22.50
N ARG A 27 0.22 2.12 22.15
CA ARG A 27 -0.63 1.02 22.63
C ARG A 27 -0.13 -0.35 22.17
N THR A 28 0.24 -0.47 20.90
CA THR A 28 0.77 -1.71 20.34
C THR A 28 2.05 -2.11 21.06
N TYR A 29 2.99 -1.18 21.23
CA TYR A 29 4.25 -1.42 21.92
C TYR A 29 4.01 -1.88 23.37
N MET A 30 3.10 -1.23 24.10
CA MET A 30 2.76 -1.61 25.48
C MET A 30 2.13 -3.01 25.54
N HIS A 31 1.23 -3.32 24.59
CA HIS A 31 0.58 -4.64 24.53
C HIS A 31 1.59 -5.76 24.24
N GLU A 32 2.44 -5.57 23.23
CA GLU A 32 3.45 -6.56 22.82
C GLU A 32 4.50 -6.83 23.92
N ASN A 33 4.79 -5.83 24.73
CA ASN A 33 5.77 -5.94 25.82
C ASN A 33 5.14 -6.15 27.20
N ALA A 34 3.82 -6.41 27.27
CA ALA A 34 3.06 -6.61 28.51
C ALA A 34 3.25 -5.50 29.54
N ILE A 35 3.33 -4.24 29.11
CA ILE A 35 3.51 -3.06 29.98
C ILE A 35 2.15 -2.59 30.48
N ALA A 36 2.06 -2.36 31.79
CA ALA A 36 0.81 -1.89 32.41
C ALA A 36 0.46 -0.45 31.98
N LEU A 37 -0.85 -0.15 31.90
CA LEU A 37 -1.36 1.15 31.44
C LEU A 37 -0.88 2.34 32.25
N GLU A 38 -0.55 2.14 33.53
CA GLU A 38 -0.01 3.18 34.41
C GLU A 38 1.32 3.77 33.92
N TYR A 39 2.06 3.05 33.06
CA TYR A 39 3.33 3.51 32.46
C TYR A 39 3.16 4.16 31.10
N GLN A 40 1.92 4.38 30.61
CA GLN A 40 1.67 4.87 29.25
C GLN A 40 2.37 6.21 28.97
N GLU A 41 2.36 7.13 29.91
CA GLU A 41 2.98 8.45 29.75
C GLU A 41 4.52 8.32 29.66
N ALA A 42 5.12 7.53 30.53
CA ALA A 42 6.56 7.27 30.49
C ALA A 42 7.01 6.54 29.22
N VAL A 43 6.20 5.61 28.73
CA VAL A 43 6.45 4.92 27.45
C VAL A 43 6.33 5.90 26.29
N ALA A 44 5.33 6.77 26.29
CA ALA A 44 5.16 7.79 25.26
C ALA A 44 6.34 8.75 25.22
N GLU A 45 6.78 9.24 26.37
CA GLU A 45 7.95 10.10 26.51
C GLU A 45 9.21 9.38 25.98
N PHE A 46 9.45 8.15 26.41
CA PHE A 46 10.59 7.34 25.93
C PHE A 46 10.55 7.17 24.40
N LEU A 47 9.43 6.73 23.84
CA LEU A 47 9.32 6.52 22.38
C LEU A 47 9.52 7.83 21.59
N CYS A 48 9.10 8.98 22.13
CA CYS A 48 9.33 10.28 21.53
C CYS A 48 10.80 10.74 21.55
N THR A 49 11.66 10.14 22.41
CA THR A 49 13.12 10.41 22.39
C THR A 49 13.84 9.71 21.25
N ILE A 50 13.23 8.66 20.69
CA ILE A 50 13.81 7.90 19.59
C ILE A 50 13.77 8.76 18.31
N PRO A 51 14.92 8.92 17.61
CA PRO A 51 15.00 9.78 16.45
C PRO A 51 14.10 9.28 15.32
N ARG A 52 13.47 10.24 14.65
CA ARG A 52 12.68 9.98 13.42
C ARG A 52 13.55 10.30 12.20
N ILE A 53 13.85 9.27 11.43
CA ILE A 53 14.58 9.39 10.17
C ILE A 53 13.93 8.53 9.09
N THR A 54 13.97 9.01 7.85
CA THR A 54 13.44 8.22 6.74
C THR A 54 14.31 6.99 6.50
N TYR A 55 13.71 5.94 5.93
CA TYR A 55 14.44 4.73 5.58
C TYR A 55 15.65 5.01 4.66
N GLN A 56 15.48 5.95 3.73
CA GLN A 56 16.55 6.38 2.84
C GLN A 56 17.72 7.09 3.58
N GLN A 57 17.40 7.94 4.55
CA GLN A 57 18.42 8.57 5.40
C GLN A 57 19.15 7.52 6.25
N PHE A 58 18.39 6.60 6.85
CA PHE A 58 18.97 5.51 7.63
C PHE A 58 19.93 4.65 6.79
N SER A 59 19.55 4.30 5.57
CA SER A 59 20.37 3.51 4.65
C SER A 59 21.66 4.25 4.25
N ARG A 60 21.60 5.57 4.06
CA ARG A 60 22.80 6.39 3.82
C ARG A 60 23.75 6.40 5.03
N HIS A 61 23.22 6.47 6.25
CA HIS A 61 24.04 6.36 7.45
C HIS A 61 24.70 4.98 7.56
N LEU A 62 23.96 3.89 7.24
CA LEU A 62 24.54 2.55 7.20
C LEU A 62 25.70 2.44 6.19
N ALA A 63 25.50 2.97 4.97
CA ALA A 63 26.56 2.96 3.93
C ALA A 63 27.77 3.78 4.35
N LEU A 64 27.60 4.95 4.99
CA LEU A 64 28.68 5.78 5.50
C LEU A 64 29.46 5.06 6.60
N ILE A 65 28.78 4.45 7.57
CA ILE A 65 29.42 3.70 8.65
C ILE A 65 30.18 2.50 8.11
N HIS A 66 29.59 1.78 7.13
CA HIS A 66 30.28 0.69 6.45
C HIS A 66 31.58 1.17 5.77
N LEU A 67 31.52 2.30 5.07
CA LEU A 67 32.72 2.91 4.45
C LEU A 67 33.78 3.27 5.49
N CYS A 68 33.38 3.91 6.60
CA CYS A 68 34.32 4.30 7.65
C CYS A 68 34.99 3.11 8.31
N LEU A 69 34.26 2.02 8.54
CA LEU A 69 34.77 0.84 9.24
C LEU A 69 35.57 -0.09 8.32
N ASN A 70 35.11 -0.28 7.11
CA ASN A 70 35.61 -1.30 6.20
C ASN A 70 36.44 -0.74 5.05
N GLN A 71 36.55 0.58 4.91
CA GLN A 71 37.25 1.27 3.82
C GLN A 71 36.75 0.80 2.44
N LYS A 72 35.46 0.32 2.39
CA LYS A 72 34.81 -0.19 1.20
C LYS A 72 33.51 0.53 0.99
N GLU A 73 33.33 1.10 -0.19
CA GLU A 73 32.10 1.75 -0.59
C GLU A 73 31.03 0.70 -0.93
N ILE A 74 29.81 0.91 -0.41
CA ILE A 74 28.60 0.18 -0.79
C ILE A 74 27.54 1.19 -1.21
N SER A 75 26.82 0.91 -2.27
CA SER A 75 25.69 1.75 -2.66
C SER A 75 24.47 1.49 -1.77
N VAL A 76 23.58 2.48 -1.67
CA VAL A 76 22.30 2.28 -1.00
C VAL A 76 21.50 1.17 -1.69
N GLN A 77 21.65 1.01 -3.00
CA GLN A 77 21.01 -0.06 -3.76
C GLN A 77 21.48 -1.46 -3.34
N ASP A 78 22.76 -1.62 -3.01
CA ASP A 78 23.31 -2.90 -2.54
C ASP A 78 22.71 -3.32 -1.19
N LEU A 79 22.31 -2.36 -0.35
CA LEU A 79 21.61 -2.62 0.91
C LEU A 79 20.18 -3.16 0.71
N PHE A 80 19.60 -2.92 -0.47
CA PHE A 80 18.26 -3.35 -0.85
C PHE A 80 18.25 -4.53 -1.81
N GLN A 81 19.40 -5.02 -2.22
CA GLN A 81 19.44 -6.24 -3.01
C GLN A 81 18.87 -7.38 -2.18
N GLN A 82 17.56 -7.57 -2.34
CA GLN A 82 16.91 -8.81 -1.92
C GLN A 82 17.62 -9.94 -2.63
N ASP A 83 17.83 -11.04 -1.92
CA ASP A 83 18.37 -12.26 -2.46
C ASP A 83 17.87 -12.47 -3.90
N ASN A 84 18.80 -12.60 -4.86
CA ASN A 84 18.48 -12.81 -6.26
C ASN A 84 17.53 -14.02 -6.47
N GLU A 85 17.45 -14.91 -5.50
CA GLU A 85 16.53 -16.05 -5.46
C GLU A 85 15.05 -15.63 -5.33
N HIS A 86 14.74 -14.59 -4.54
CA HIS A 86 13.37 -14.06 -4.43
C HIS A 86 12.94 -13.30 -5.69
N VAL A 87 13.86 -12.59 -6.34
CA VAL A 87 13.59 -11.92 -7.62
C VAL A 87 13.33 -12.95 -8.71
N ARG A 88 14.17 -13.97 -8.79
CA ARG A 88 14.04 -15.06 -9.77
C ARG A 88 12.75 -15.87 -9.58
N LYS A 89 12.37 -16.20 -8.36
CA LYS A 89 11.08 -16.84 -8.05
C LYS A 89 9.88 -16.00 -8.47
N ARG A 90 9.95 -14.68 -8.30
CA ARG A 90 8.89 -13.77 -8.79
C ARG A 90 8.83 -13.73 -10.32
N GLU A 91 9.96 -13.72 -10.99
CA GLU A 91 10.02 -13.75 -12.45
C GLU A 91 9.45 -15.06 -13.01
N GLU A 92 9.80 -16.20 -12.43
CA GLU A 92 9.26 -17.50 -12.81
C GLU A 92 7.73 -17.60 -12.58
N GLN A 93 7.23 -17.05 -11.46
CA GLN A 93 5.79 -16.97 -11.17
C GLN A 93 5.06 -16.05 -12.15
N ASN A 94 5.63 -14.88 -12.45
CA ASN A 94 5.06 -13.93 -13.41
C ASN A 94 4.96 -14.52 -14.81
N VAL A 95 5.99 -15.22 -15.29
CA VAL A 95 5.97 -15.85 -16.61
C VAL A 95 4.85 -16.90 -16.71
N ASN A 96 4.65 -17.71 -15.67
CA ASN A 96 3.59 -18.72 -15.64
C ASN A 96 2.19 -18.09 -15.56
N GLU A 97 2.01 -17.02 -14.76
CA GLU A 97 0.73 -16.31 -14.67
C GLU A 97 0.40 -15.58 -15.97
N ILE A 98 1.38 -14.94 -16.61
CA ILE A 98 1.20 -14.29 -17.91
C ILE A 98 0.83 -15.30 -18.98
N ALA A 99 1.50 -16.47 -19.04
CA ALA A 99 1.18 -17.52 -20.00
C ALA A 99 -0.26 -18.02 -19.82
N ASN A 100 -0.69 -18.29 -18.59
CA ASN A 100 -2.05 -18.74 -18.27
C ASN A 100 -3.12 -17.68 -18.60
N ASN A 101 -2.80 -16.39 -18.42
CA ASN A 101 -3.71 -15.29 -18.72
C ASN A 101 -3.83 -15.01 -20.23
N ILE A 102 -2.74 -15.21 -21.00
CA ILE A 102 -2.75 -15.10 -22.46
C ILE A 102 -3.59 -16.24 -23.08
N GLU A 103 -3.48 -17.47 -22.57
CA GLU A 103 -4.30 -18.59 -23.07
C GLU A 103 -5.80 -18.37 -22.87
N ASN A 104 -6.21 -17.60 -21.84
CA ASN A 104 -7.62 -17.34 -21.53
C ASN A 104 -8.21 -16.08 -22.18
N ASN A 105 -7.45 -15.32 -22.97
CA ASN A 105 -7.88 -14.10 -23.69
C ASN A 105 -8.50 -12.98 -22.82
N ASN A 106 -8.22 -12.99 -21.50
CA ASN A 106 -8.98 -12.19 -20.52
C ASN A 106 -8.33 -10.84 -20.17
N LEU A 107 -7.09 -10.58 -20.62
CA LEU A 107 -6.31 -9.39 -20.22
C LEU A 107 -6.84 -8.08 -20.80
N HIS A 108 -7.45 -8.11 -21.99
CA HIS A 108 -7.88 -6.88 -22.66
C HIS A 108 -9.22 -6.35 -22.15
N ASP A 109 -10.14 -7.22 -21.77
CA ASP A 109 -11.50 -6.82 -21.35
C ASP A 109 -11.46 -6.06 -20.02
N SER A 110 -10.62 -6.46 -19.07
CA SER A 110 -10.46 -5.76 -17.78
C SER A 110 -9.93 -4.34 -17.94
N TYR A 111 -8.96 -4.13 -18.83
CA TYR A 111 -8.41 -2.80 -19.09
C TYR A 111 -9.45 -1.85 -19.68
N TYR A 112 -10.19 -2.28 -20.70
CA TYR A 112 -11.22 -1.45 -21.31
C TYR A 112 -12.37 -1.15 -20.36
N PHE A 113 -12.77 -2.13 -19.56
CA PHE A 113 -13.75 -1.93 -18.50
C PHE A 113 -13.29 -0.86 -17.50
N GLU A 114 -12.04 -0.94 -17.02
CA GLU A 114 -11.50 0.06 -16.10
C GLU A 114 -11.47 1.46 -16.74
N GLN A 115 -11.07 1.58 -18.01
CA GLN A 115 -11.05 2.87 -18.73
C GLN A 115 -12.45 3.49 -18.84
N GLU A 116 -13.48 2.68 -19.16
CA GLU A 116 -14.87 3.16 -19.21
C GLU A 116 -15.36 3.62 -17.84
N LEU A 117 -15.01 2.89 -16.77
CA LEU A 117 -15.34 3.26 -15.40
C LEU A 117 -14.73 4.63 -15.04
N TYR A 118 -13.42 4.80 -15.28
CA TYR A 118 -12.75 6.07 -14.94
C TYR A 118 -13.28 7.23 -15.78
N GLN A 119 -13.62 6.98 -17.04
CA GLN A 119 -14.23 7.97 -17.90
C GLN A 119 -15.63 8.38 -17.40
N ALA A 120 -16.46 7.44 -16.93
CA ALA A 120 -17.75 7.74 -16.35
C ALA A 120 -17.66 8.59 -15.09
N VAL A 121 -16.68 8.29 -14.21
CA VAL A 121 -16.39 9.11 -13.03
C VAL A 121 -15.88 10.50 -13.41
N LYS A 122 -14.96 10.58 -14.38
CA LYS A 122 -14.42 11.85 -14.89
C LYS A 122 -15.50 12.78 -15.45
N GLU A 123 -16.51 12.22 -16.09
CA GLU A 123 -17.64 12.98 -16.65
C GLU A 123 -18.63 13.46 -15.56
N GLY A 124 -18.49 13.00 -14.33
CA GLY A 124 -19.39 13.35 -13.23
C GLY A 124 -20.84 13.02 -13.53
N ASN A 125 -21.13 11.94 -14.26
CA ASN A 125 -22.47 11.57 -14.69
C ASN A 125 -22.97 10.31 -13.98
N PRO A 126 -23.73 10.46 -12.86
CA PRO A 126 -24.23 9.32 -12.09
C PRO A 126 -25.14 8.37 -12.90
N VAL A 127 -25.94 8.90 -13.82
CA VAL A 127 -26.87 8.07 -14.62
C VAL A 127 -26.09 7.17 -15.58
N LYS A 128 -25.03 7.71 -16.22
CA LYS A 128 -24.14 6.92 -17.07
C LYS A 128 -23.39 5.88 -16.27
N LEU A 129 -22.90 6.26 -15.09
CA LEU A 129 -22.20 5.36 -14.18
C LEU A 129 -23.12 4.21 -13.72
N ASP A 130 -24.34 4.49 -13.28
CA ASP A 130 -25.31 3.47 -12.87
C ASP A 130 -25.65 2.52 -14.02
N HIS A 131 -25.87 3.05 -15.21
CA HIS A 131 -26.09 2.21 -16.39
C HIS A 131 -24.89 1.30 -16.66
N PHE A 132 -23.68 1.82 -16.58
CA PHE A 132 -22.43 1.07 -16.76
C PHE A 132 -22.28 -0.05 -15.71
N LEU A 133 -22.47 0.26 -14.43
CA LEU A 133 -22.34 -0.69 -13.33
C LEU A 133 -23.40 -1.80 -13.36
N ASN A 134 -24.60 -1.49 -13.83
CA ASN A 134 -25.70 -2.46 -13.94
C ASN A 134 -25.62 -3.33 -15.21
N THR A 135 -25.05 -2.82 -16.29
CA THR A 135 -24.97 -3.52 -17.58
C THR A 135 -23.75 -4.44 -17.64
N ASN A 136 -22.64 -3.97 -17.14
CA ASN A 136 -21.39 -4.73 -17.09
C ASN A 136 -21.36 -5.50 -15.77
N LYS A 137 -21.55 -6.82 -15.82
CA LYS A 137 -21.27 -7.65 -14.65
C LYS A 137 -19.84 -7.38 -14.24
N PHE A 138 -19.66 -6.91 -13.02
CA PHE A 138 -18.36 -6.65 -12.36
C PHE A 138 -17.58 -7.98 -12.25
N GLN A 139 -17.14 -8.51 -13.37
CA GLN A 139 -16.26 -9.67 -13.48
C GLN A 139 -14.97 -9.18 -14.12
N SER A 140 -14.24 -8.31 -13.40
CA SER A 140 -12.83 -8.15 -13.72
C SER A 140 -12.15 -9.48 -13.38
N ILE A 141 -11.45 -10.04 -14.35
CA ILE A 141 -10.58 -11.19 -14.11
C ILE A 141 -9.35 -10.60 -13.43
N GLU A 142 -9.46 -10.53 -12.13
CA GLU A 142 -8.45 -9.94 -11.27
C GLU A 142 -7.43 -11.02 -10.92
N GLY A 143 -6.13 -10.69 -11.10
CA GLY A 143 -5.06 -11.55 -10.63
C GLY A 143 -5.15 -11.79 -9.12
N LYS A 144 -4.63 -12.90 -8.63
CA LYS A 144 -4.64 -13.25 -7.20
C LYS A 144 -3.77 -12.29 -6.39
N MET A 145 -4.40 -11.35 -5.66
CA MET A 145 -3.70 -10.33 -4.86
C MET A 145 -3.46 -10.74 -3.40
N ALA A 146 -4.08 -11.81 -2.90
CA ALA A 146 -3.87 -12.32 -1.56
C ALA A 146 -4.29 -13.79 -1.41
N ASN A 147 -3.86 -14.44 -0.31
CA ASN A 147 -4.16 -15.84 -0.05
C ASN A 147 -5.57 -16.07 0.52
N THR A 148 -6.14 -15.08 1.22
CA THR A 148 -7.50 -15.16 1.75
C THR A 148 -8.46 -14.32 0.92
N PRO A 149 -9.70 -14.80 0.67
CA PRO A 149 -10.66 -14.08 -0.17
C PRO A 149 -11.00 -12.67 0.35
N LEU A 150 -11.11 -12.48 1.66
CA LEU A 150 -11.38 -11.17 2.24
C LEU A 150 -10.21 -10.20 2.03
N ARG A 151 -8.98 -10.66 2.25
CA ARG A 151 -7.80 -9.82 2.03
C ARG A 151 -7.62 -9.48 0.54
N HIS A 152 -7.92 -10.44 -0.34
CA HIS A 152 -7.97 -10.20 -1.77
C HIS A 152 -8.96 -9.09 -2.13
N ALA A 153 -10.19 -9.18 -1.65
CA ALA A 153 -11.22 -8.16 -1.88
C ALA A 153 -10.79 -6.77 -1.35
N LYS A 154 -10.20 -6.69 -0.16
CA LYS A 154 -9.68 -5.44 0.39
C LYS A 154 -8.52 -4.85 -0.44
N ASN A 155 -7.58 -5.68 -0.89
CA ASN A 155 -6.49 -5.22 -1.75
C ASN A 155 -7.00 -4.65 -3.08
N LEU A 156 -8.00 -5.30 -3.68
CA LEU A 156 -8.66 -4.82 -4.89
C LEU A 156 -9.38 -3.49 -4.64
N PHE A 157 -10.11 -3.40 -3.54
CA PHE A 157 -10.79 -2.17 -3.14
C PHE A 157 -9.80 -0.99 -3.05
N ILE A 158 -8.66 -1.17 -2.34
CA ILE A 158 -7.63 -0.13 -2.21
C ILE A 158 -7.09 0.29 -3.57
N ALA A 159 -6.76 -0.69 -4.43
CA ALA A 159 -6.28 -0.42 -5.78
C ALA A 159 -7.31 0.33 -6.63
N THR A 160 -8.59 -0.09 -6.58
CA THR A 160 -9.69 0.57 -7.33
C THR A 160 -9.92 1.98 -6.81
N THR A 161 -9.97 2.19 -5.49
CA THR A 161 -10.16 3.51 -4.87
C THR A 161 -9.09 4.49 -5.34
N THR A 162 -7.83 4.06 -5.32
CA THR A 162 -6.72 4.88 -5.80
C THR A 162 -6.84 5.22 -7.28
N LYS A 163 -7.15 4.24 -8.14
CA LYS A 163 -7.31 4.46 -9.57
C LYS A 163 -8.50 5.37 -9.88
N VAL A 164 -9.66 5.17 -9.24
CA VAL A 164 -10.85 6.02 -9.40
C VAL A 164 -10.55 7.48 -9.03
N GLY A 165 -9.87 7.71 -7.92
CA GLY A 165 -9.46 9.06 -7.51
C GLY A 165 -8.50 9.69 -8.50
N MET A 166 -7.41 8.99 -8.84
CA MET A 166 -6.32 9.53 -9.66
C MET A 166 -6.65 9.64 -11.16
N LEU A 167 -7.38 8.67 -11.72
CA LEU A 167 -7.65 8.56 -13.16
C LEU A 167 -9.05 9.04 -13.55
N GLY A 168 -9.97 9.09 -12.59
CA GLY A 168 -11.34 9.57 -12.79
C GLY A 168 -11.56 10.95 -12.19
N ALA A 169 -11.57 11.05 -10.86
CA ALA A 169 -12.03 12.25 -10.15
C ALA A 169 -11.12 13.48 -10.34
N ILE A 170 -9.80 13.36 -10.15
CA ILE A 170 -8.87 14.49 -10.37
C ILE A 170 -8.93 15.00 -11.81
N PRO A 171 -8.82 14.15 -12.85
CA PRO A 171 -8.98 14.62 -14.23
C PRO A 171 -10.38 15.15 -14.57
N GLY A 172 -11.39 14.79 -13.78
CA GLY A 172 -12.76 15.32 -13.87
C GLY A 172 -12.96 16.68 -13.22
N GLY A 173 -11.96 17.16 -12.47
CA GLY A 173 -11.97 18.50 -11.85
C GLY A 173 -12.16 18.50 -10.33
N LEU A 174 -12.25 17.32 -9.69
CA LEU A 174 -12.27 17.26 -8.24
C LEU A 174 -10.91 17.74 -7.68
N ASP A 175 -10.99 18.58 -6.64
CA ASP A 175 -9.79 19.09 -5.96
C ASP A 175 -8.90 17.95 -5.46
N ILE A 176 -7.57 18.12 -5.65
CA ILE A 176 -6.58 17.08 -5.34
C ILE A 176 -6.64 16.69 -3.86
N GLU A 177 -6.67 17.70 -2.96
CA GLU A 177 -6.64 17.44 -1.52
C GLU A 177 -7.92 16.76 -1.04
N LYS A 178 -9.08 17.18 -1.57
CA LYS A 178 -10.35 16.51 -1.30
C LYS A 178 -10.35 15.07 -1.81
N THR A 179 -9.75 14.82 -2.98
CA THR A 179 -9.64 13.47 -3.53
C THR A 179 -8.83 12.56 -2.62
N TYR A 180 -7.67 13.03 -2.13
CA TYR A 180 -6.84 12.25 -1.20
C TYR A 180 -7.56 12.00 0.13
N GLN A 181 -8.21 13.01 0.70
CA GLN A 181 -8.99 12.84 1.94
C GLN A 181 -10.11 11.81 1.77
N LEU A 182 -10.79 11.82 0.63
CA LEU A 182 -11.86 10.88 0.34
C LEU A 182 -11.31 9.44 0.17
N MET A 183 -10.18 9.28 -0.53
CA MET A 183 -9.49 7.99 -0.64
C MET A 183 -9.11 7.44 0.73
N ASP A 184 -8.52 8.26 1.59
CA ASP A 184 -8.10 7.86 2.93
C ASP A 184 -9.28 7.38 3.78
N LEU A 185 -10.40 8.11 3.74
CA LEU A 185 -11.63 7.75 4.46
C LEU A 185 -12.14 6.37 4.04
N TYR A 186 -12.28 6.14 2.74
CA TYR A 186 -12.78 4.87 2.20
C TYR A 186 -11.84 3.70 2.48
N ILE A 187 -10.52 3.91 2.40
CA ILE A 187 -9.52 2.86 2.71
C ILE A 187 -9.57 2.50 4.19
N GLN A 188 -9.67 3.48 5.10
CA GLN A 188 -9.80 3.24 6.53
C GLN A 188 -11.12 2.52 6.88
N GLU A 189 -12.21 2.86 6.20
CA GLU A 189 -13.48 2.16 6.38
C GLU A 189 -13.38 0.71 5.91
N CYS A 190 -12.80 0.46 4.75
CA CYS A 190 -12.56 -0.88 4.21
C CYS A 190 -11.77 -1.77 5.18
N GLU A 191 -10.75 -1.23 5.86
CA GLU A 191 -9.96 -2.01 6.84
C GLU A 191 -10.80 -2.58 7.97
N ARG A 192 -11.88 -1.91 8.38
CA ARG A 192 -12.77 -2.34 9.46
C ARG A 192 -13.75 -3.44 9.05
N LEU A 193 -14.01 -3.63 7.77
CA LEU A 193 -14.98 -4.58 7.25
C LEU A 193 -14.51 -6.03 7.43
N GLN A 194 -15.45 -6.93 7.71
CA GLN A 194 -15.18 -8.34 8.00
C GLN A 194 -15.74 -9.30 6.94
N THR A 195 -16.55 -8.79 5.99
CA THR A 195 -17.15 -9.63 4.94
C THR A 195 -16.83 -9.09 3.55
N ILE A 196 -16.76 -10.00 2.56
CA ILE A 196 -16.56 -9.64 1.15
C ILE A 196 -17.77 -8.84 0.62
N SER A 197 -18.97 -9.16 1.10
CA SER A 197 -20.19 -8.45 0.70
C SER A 197 -20.13 -6.98 1.09
N ASP A 198 -19.67 -6.69 2.32
CA ASP A 198 -19.56 -5.31 2.79
C ASP A 198 -18.49 -4.54 2.01
N VAL A 199 -17.36 -5.18 1.70
CA VAL A 199 -16.31 -4.58 0.87
C VAL A 199 -16.84 -4.24 -0.53
N LYS A 200 -17.63 -5.13 -1.14
CA LYS A 200 -18.24 -4.86 -2.46
C LYS A 200 -19.28 -3.74 -2.41
N SER A 201 -20.09 -3.70 -1.34
CA SER A 201 -21.08 -2.63 -1.13
C SER A 201 -20.37 -1.28 -0.94
N LEU A 202 -19.31 -1.25 -0.16
CA LEU A 202 -18.50 -0.05 0.03
C LEU A 202 -17.83 0.40 -1.28
N GLN A 203 -17.36 -0.54 -2.11
CA GLN A 203 -16.77 -0.24 -3.42
C GLN A 203 -17.78 0.45 -4.36
N TYR A 204 -19.01 -0.04 -4.39
CA TYR A 204 -20.07 0.58 -5.18
C TYR A 204 -20.36 2.01 -4.69
N SER A 205 -20.52 2.20 -3.37
CA SER A 205 -20.76 3.51 -2.77
C SER A 205 -19.61 4.48 -3.02
N MET A 206 -18.37 4.02 -2.89
CA MET A 206 -17.17 4.81 -3.16
C MET A 206 -17.14 5.32 -4.60
N ILE A 207 -17.40 4.47 -5.59
CA ILE A 207 -17.36 4.87 -7.00
C ILE A 207 -18.44 5.92 -7.29
N GLN A 208 -19.66 5.74 -6.75
CA GLN A 208 -20.74 6.70 -6.89
C GLN A 208 -20.42 8.04 -6.24
N ASP A 209 -19.83 8.03 -5.05
CA ASP A 209 -19.48 9.22 -4.29
C ASP A 209 -18.41 10.04 -5.02
N PHE A 210 -17.37 9.41 -5.54
CA PHE A 210 -16.38 10.08 -6.39
C PHE A 210 -17.04 10.71 -7.64
N CYS A 211 -17.96 10.00 -8.29
CA CYS A 211 -18.67 10.51 -9.46
C CYS A 211 -19.52 11.75 -9.11
N HIS A 212 -20.23 11.71 -7.98
CA HIS A 212 -21.04 12.85 -7.50
C HIS A 212 -20.20 14.06 -7.13
N HIS A 213 -19.02 13.86 -6.54
CA HIS A 213 -18.12 14.96 -6.20
C HIS A 213 -17.38 15.56 -7.39
N THR A 214 -17.35 14.84 -8.51
CA THR A 214 -16.76 15.29 -9.77
C THR A 214 -17.75 16.10 -10.62
N ALA A 215 -19.06 15.89 -10.42
CA ALA A 215 -20.14 16.61 -11.09
C ALA A 215 -20.23 18.08 -10.58
#